data_280cb08dfcbb801b0552ef3dce33e98f
#
_entry.id   280cb08dfcbb801b0552ef3dce33e98f
#
_cell.length_a   1.000
_cell.length_b   1.000
_cell.length_c   1.000
_cell.angle_alpha   90.00
_cell.angle_beta   90.00
_cell.angle_gamma   90.00
#
_symmetry.space_group_name_H-M   'P 1'
#
loop_
_entity.id
_entity.type
_entity.pdbx_description
1 polymer ?
#
loop_
_entity_poly.entity_id
_entity_poly.type
_entity_poly.pdbx_seq_one_letter_code
_entity_poly.pdbx_strand_id
1 'polypeptide(L)'
;MPGRQRSELASRPESESAAATQDQGASIMRRGMSQQSPGDGDFGAGRARGRVVVAIPCFNEERFIGSVVLKAREYADQVMVIDDGSSDRTAWVAEQAGATVIRHEFNQGKAAAVNTALEYARNSDCNILVLLDGDGQHEPADIPSLLRPITEGEADIVVGSRFLGVKSHIPRMRALGQRVLTFATNVGADVKLTDSQSGFRAFSRKTVEALSFGQKGFSVESEMQFRAKESNLRMREVPVGVAYYGRGKRSPVGHGTMVLGGILRLISGRIPLVFFGVPGGALLAIGVLQGWRVVQGYNATGDFYMGPALLAVLFCILGSLSLFTGLILHAIKSVIK
;
A
#
# COMPACT_ATOMS: atom_id res chain seq x y z
N MET A 1 -64.86 36.17 -19.65
CA MET A 1 -65.72 37.27 -19.09
C MET A 1 -66.36 36.73 -17.84
N PRO A 2 -66.67 37.54 -16.81
CA PRO A 2 -65.88 38.57 -16.10
C PRO A 2 -65.77 38.19 -14.60
N GLY A 3 -65.17 38.84 -13.71
CA GLY A 3 -64.74 40.17 -13.34
C GLY A 3 -64.14 40.11 -11.92
N ARG A 4 -63.17 40.90 -11.61
CA ARG A 4 -63.23 42.16 -10.83
C ARG A 4 -63.72 42.03 -9.40
N GLN A 5 -63.07 42.48 -8.34
CA GLN A 5 -62.46 43.78 -7.98
C GLN A 5 -61.76 43.57 -6.61
N ARG A 6 -60.58 44.13 -6.37
CA ARG A 6 -60.22 45.44 -5.77
C ARG A 6 -60.76 45.66 -4.35
N SER A 7 -59.86 45.95 -3.43
CA SER A 7 -59.48 47.27 -2.88
C SER A 7 -58.66 47.07 -1.61
N GLU A 8 -57.49 47.60 -1.47
CA GLU A 8 -57.10 48.95 -1.12
C GLU A 8 -57.18 49.30 0.36
N LEU A 9 -56.09 49.83 0.81
CA LEU A 9 -55.81 50.94 1.73
C LEU A 9 -55.61 50.60 3.21
N ALA A 10 -54.46 50.91 3.64
CA ALA A 10 -53.78 52.09 4.19
C ALA A 10 -53.68 51.90 5.72
N SER A 11 -52.71 52.27 6.42
CA SER A 11 -51.80 53.39 6.58
C SER A 11 -51.01 53.20 7.87
N ARG A 12 -49.80 53.74 7.89
CA ARG A 12 -48.98 54.08 9.06
C ARG A 12 -49.69 55.13 9.97
N PRO A 13 -49.10 55.61 11.12
CA PRO A 13 -47.74 55.48 11.67
C PRO A 13 -47.65 55.41 13.21
N GLU A 14 -46.42 55.79 13.66
CA GLU A 14 -45.99 56.33 14.98
C GLU A 14 -45.57 55.32 16.05
N SER A 15 -44.35 55.25 16.39
CA SER A 15 -43.28 56.10 16.95
C SER A 15 -43.25 56.06 18.46
N GLU A 16 -42.01 55.90 18.92
CA GLU A 16 -41.46 56.33 20.25
C GLU A 16 -41.70 55.52 21.50
N SER A 17 -40.57 55.39 22.13
CA SER A 17 -40.27 55.06 23.54
C SER A 17 -39.82 53.61 23.73
N ALA A 18 -38.61 53.24 24.13
CA ALA A 18 -37.68 53.90 25.03
C ALA A 18 -36.30 53.32 24.87
N ALA A 19 -35.35 54.17 24.71
CA ALA A 19 -33.97 53.91 25.09
C ALA A 19 -33.94 53.81 26.65
N ALA A 20 -33.44 52.71 27.17
CA ALA A 20 -32.84 52.55 28.47
C ALA A 20 -32.92 51.11 28.95
N THR A 21 -32.08 50.24 28.42
CA THR A 21 -31.54 49.08 29.16
C THR A 21 -30.40 48.43 28.33
N GLN A 22 -29.48 49.23 27.88
CA GLN A 22 -28.16 48.78 27.41
C GLN A 22 -27.18 49.32 28.44
N ASP A 23 -26.76 48.55 29.38
CA ASP A 23 -25.40 48.64 29.99
C ASP A 23 -25.19 47.74 31.23
N GLN A 24 -25.71 46.54 31.26
CA GLN A 24 -25.31 45.56 32.28
C GLN A 24 -25.10 44.11 31.80
N GLY A 25 -25.15 43.85 30.52
CA GLY A 25 -24.91 42.51 29.93
C GLY A 25 -23.51 42.27 29.35
N ALA A 26 -22.68 43.30 29.21
CA ALA A 26 -21.40 43.25 28.52
C ALA A 26 -20.15 42.99 29.42
N SER A 27 -20.34 42.81 30.71
CA SER A 27 -19.23 42.66 31.66
C SER A 27 -19.00 41.22 32.19
N ILE A 28 -19.85 40.27 31.89
CA ILE A 28 -19.74 38.88 32.39
C ILE A 28 -19.25 37.89 31.33
N MET A 29 -19.13 38.27 30.05
CA MET A 29 -18.64 37.39 28.97
C MET A 29 -17.19 37.64 28.56
N ARG A 30 -16.38 38.32 29.32
CA ARG A 30 -14.94 38.51 29.03
C ARG A 30 -13.98 37.86 30.05
N ARG A 31 -14.42 36.84 30.75
CA ARG A 31 -13.51 35.95 31.51
C ARG A 31 -13.86 34.49 31.21
N GLY A 32 -13.15 33.87 30.29
CA GLY A 32 -13.21 32.44 30.12
C GLY A 32 -13.10 31.88 28.72
N MET A 33 -12.39 32.56 27.79
CA MET A 33 -11.90 31.92 26.60
C MET A 33 -10.45 32.30 26.36
N SER A 34 -9.57 31.73 27.20
CA SER A 34 -8.21 31.47 26.77
C SER A 34 -8.33 30.42 25.67
N GLN A 35 -8.18 30.81 24.40
CA GLN A 35 -7.96 29.94 23.30
C GLN A 35 -6.67 29.16 23.56
N GLN A 36 -6.79 27.99 24.14
CA GLN A 36 -5.80 26.93 23.93
C GLN A 36 -5.96 26.46 22.49
N SER A 37 -5.02 26.89 21.65
CA SER A 37 -4.75 26.25 20.37
C SER A 37 -4.54 24.76 20.64
N PRO A 38 -5.17 23.83 19.91
CA PRO A 38 -4.91 22.42 20.08
C PRO A 38 -3.50 22.12 19.58
N GLY A 39 -2.61 21.82 20.54
CA GLY A 39 -1.49 20.93 20.32
C GLY A 39 -0.36 21.42 19.43
N ASP A 40 0.47 22.34 19.94
CA ASP A 40 1.90 22.22 19.74
C ASP A 40 2.34 20.90 20.40
N GLY A 41 2.14 19.79 19.70
CA GLY A 41 2.80 18.54 20.02
C GLY A 41 4.29 18.79 19.90
N ASP A 42 4.95 18.81 21.04
CA ASP A 42 6.40 18.83 21.21
C ASP A 42 7.04 17.70 20.39
N PHE A 43 7.26 17.96 19.11
CA PHE A 43 8.14 17.16 18.26
C PHE A 43 9.55 17.63 18.54
N GLY A 44 10.16 17.05 19.59
CA GLY A 44 11.52 17.18 20.09
C GLY A 44 12.40 18.19 19.38
N ALA A 45 12.58 19.35 19.99
CA ALA A 45 13.61 20.31 19.66
C ALA A 45 14.98 19.61 19.58
N GLY A 46 15.61 19.58 18.40
CA GLY A 46 17.03 19.27 18.37
C GLY A 46 17.62 18.62 17.12
N ARG A 47 16.85 18.06 16.19
CA ARG A 47 17.35 17.69 14.85
C ARG A 47 16.44 18.28 13.82
N ALA A 48 16.98 19.10 12.91
CA ALA A 48 16.26 19.68 11.80
C ALA A 48 15.58 18.53 11.01
N ARG A 49 14.29 18.32 11.26
CA ARG A 49 13.45 17.41 10.49
C ARG A 49 13.44 17.96 9.07
N GLY A 50 14.06 17.24 8.14
CA GLY A 50 14.04 17.66 6.75
C GLY A 50 12.61 17.73 6.20
N ARG A 51 12.41 18.39 5.07
CA ARG A 51 11.08 18.56 4.43
C ARG A 51 10.41 17.24 4.11
N VAL A 52 9.18 17.07 4.61
CA VAL A 52 8.35 15.88 4.43
C VAL A 52 7.30 16.16 3.35
N VAL A 53 7.29 15.32 2.32
CA VAL A 53 6.27 15.31 1.26
C VAL A 53 5.44 14.03 1.39
N VAL A 54 4.12 14.18 1.47
CA VAL A 54 3.18 13.04 1.39
C VAL A 54 2.67 12.96 -0.04
N ALA A 55 2.88 11.82 -0.71
CA ALA A 55 2.38 11.54 -2.04
C ALA A 55 1.26 10.49 -1.99
N ILE A 56 0.15 10.79 -2.63
CA ILE A 56 -1.08 9.99 -2.62
C ILE A 56 -1.41 9.58 -4.05
N PRO A 57 -0.92 8.39 -4.51
CA PRO A 57 -1.39 7.82 -5.77
C PRO A 57 -2.86 7.44 -5.68
N CYS A 58 -3.69 7.89 -6.63
CA CYS A 58 -5.13 7.63 -6.59
C CYS A 58 -5.72 7.42 -7.99
N PHE A 59 -6.83 6.69 -8.05
CA PHE A 59 -7.64 6.49 -9.26
C PHE A 59 -9.11 6.28 -8.88
N ASN A 60 -9.98 7.24 -9.22
CA ASN A 60 -11.40 7.24 -8.88
C ASN A 60 -11.65 7.14 -7.37
N GLU A 61 -11.07 8.07 -6.60
CA GLU A 61 -11.18 8.14 -5.13
C GLU A 61 -11.85 9.44 -4.63
N GLU A 62 -12.74 10.07 -5.42
CA GLU A 62 -13.40 11.34 -5.07
C GLU A 62 -14.06 11.33 -3.69
N ARG A 63 -14.48 10.15 -3.22
CA ARG A 63 -15.17 9.97 -1.95
C ARG A 63 -14.25 10.19 -0.73
N PHE A 64 -12.99 9.82 -0.84
CA PHE A 64 -12.08 9.76 0.32
C PHE A 64 -10.93 10.75 0.22
N ILE A 65 -10.50 11.10 -1.00
CA ILE A 65 -9.27 11.86 -1.23
C ILE A 65 -9.24 13.19 -0.47
N GLY A 66 -10.35 13.92 -0.40
CA GLY A 66 -10.42 15.20 0.31
C GLY A 66 -10.10 15.08 1.80
N SER A 67 -10.69 14.08 2.48
CA SER A 67 -10.42 13.84 3.91
C SER A 67 -9.01 13.34 4.16
N VAL A 68 -8.46 12.50 3.26
CA VAL A 68 -7.09 12.00 3.36
C VAL A 68 -6.10 13.14 3.21
N VAL A 69 -6.30 14.03 2.22
CA VAL A 69 -5.44 15.22 2.02
C VAL A 69 -5.48 16.14 3.23
N LEU A 70 -6.67 16.50 3.73
CA LEU A 70 -6.81 17.41 4.89
C LEU A 70 -6.08 16.88 6.11
N LYS A 71 -6.24 15.60 6.44
CA LYS A 71 -5.56 14.97 7.57
C LYS A 71 -4.04 14.84 7.34
N ALA A 72 -3.61 14.50 6.12
CA ALA A 72 -2.18 14.34 5.82
C ALA A 72 -1.42 15.67 5.94
N ARG A 73 -2.08 16.80 5.66
CA ARG A 73 -1.50 18.15 5.79
C ARG A 73 -1.10 18.54 7.21
N GLU A 74 -1.66 17.87 8.21
CA GLU A 74 -1.28 18.09 9.62
C GLU A 74 0.14 17.56 9.93
N TYR A 75 0.65 16.62 9.12
CA TYR A 75 1.90 15.90 9.38
C TYR A 75 2.97 16.10 8.29
N ALA A 76 2.67 16.85 7.23
CA ALA A 76 3.54 17.04 6.08
C ALA A 76 3.71 18.53 5.72
N ASP A 77 4.90 18.88 5.22
CA ASP A 77 5.16 20.21 4.69
C ASP A 77 4.48 20.44 3.34
N GLN A 78 4.21 19.33 2.61
CA GLN A 78 3.47 19.35 1.36
C GLN A 78 2.72 18.03 1.16
N VAL A 79 1.49 18.11 0.67
CA VAL A 79 0.72 16.96 0.20
C VAL A 79 0.56 17.04 -1.31
N MET A 80 0.92 15.97 -1.99
CA MET A 80 0.81 15.82 -3.43
C MET A 80 -0.12 14.64 -3.76
N VAL A 81 -1.02 14.85 -4.69
CA VAL A 81 -1.89 13.79 -5.21
C VAL A 81 -1.47 13.49 -6.65
N ILE A 82 -1.21 12.22 -6.95
CA ILE A 82 -0.97 11.75 -8.31
C ILE A 82 -2.25 11.07 -8.78
N ASP A 83 -3.02 11.80 -9.58
CA ASP A 83 -4.25 11.30 -10.19
C ASP A 83 -3.94 10.50 -11.45
N ASP A 84 -4.07 9.19 -11.37
CA ASP A 84 -3.75 8.26 -12.46
C ASP A 84 -4.88 8.17 -13.51
N GLY A 85 -5.30 9.33 -14.03
CA GLY A 85 -6.30 9.44 -15.09
C GLY A 85 -7.73 9.13 -14.60
N SER A 86 -8.13 9.62 -13.44
CA SER A 86 -9.50 9.45 -12.91
C SER A 86 -10.56 10.03 -13.83
N SER A 87 -11.70 9.35 -13.90
CA SER A 87 -12.90 9.81 -14.62
C SER A 87 -13.92 10.54 -13.74
N ASP A 88 -13.74 10.49 -12.42
CA ASP A 88 -14.55 11.18 -11.42
C ASP A 88 -13.91 12.53 -11.01
N ARG A 89 -14.41 13.14 -9.94
CA ARG A 89 -13.89 14.43 -9.45
C ARG A 89 -12.70 14.32 -8.51
N THR A 90 -11.95 13.22 -8.53
CA THR A 90 -10.81 12.98 -7.62
C THR A 90 -9.81 14.14 -7.65
N ALA A 91 -9.33 14.54 -8.83
CA ALA A 91 -8.36 15.63 -8.97
C ALA A 91 -8.90 16.96 -8.40
N TRP A 92 -10.11 17.32 -8.78
CA TRP A 92 -10.75 18.55 -8.30
C TRP A 92 -10.91 18.56 -6.77
N VAL A 93 -11.39 17.44 -6.17
CA VAL A 93 -11.54 17.34 -4.70
C VAL A 93 -10.19 17.47 -4.00
N ALA A 94 -9.13 16.86 -4.55
CA ALA A 94 -7.78 16.95 -4.00
C ALA A 94 -7.24 18.39 -4.03
N GLU A 95 -7.44 19.11 -5.14
CA GLU A 95 -7.05 20.54 -5.27
C GLU A 95 -7.81 21.41 -4.25
N GLN A 96 -9.13 21.21 -4.11
CA GLN A 96 -9.93 21.96 -3.12
C GLN A 96 -9.51 21.67 -1.68
N ALA A 97 -8.99 20.46 -1.40
CA ALA A 97 -8.42 20.10 -0.11
C ALA A 97 -7.00 20.68 0.13
N GLY A 98 -6.42 21.34 -0.89
CA GLY A 98 -5.12 22.00 -0.82
C GLY A 98 -3.92 21.12 -1.13
N ALA A 99 -4.11 20.04 -1.88
CA ALA A 99 -3.01 19.24 -2.43
C ALA A 99 -2.47 19.86 -3.73
N THR A 100 -1.18 19.65 -4.00
CA THR A 100 -0.61 19.78 -5.34
C THR A 100 -1.02 18.57 -6.16
N VAL A 101 -1.70 18.74 -7.29
CA VAL A 101 -2.16 17.62 -8.11
C VAL A 101 -1.33 17.48 -9.37
N ILE A 102 -0.83 16.25 -9.61
CA ILE A 102 -0.23 15.85 -10.89
C ILE A 102 -1.17 14.82 -11.52
N ARG A 103 -1.68 15.12 -12.71
CA ARG A 103 -2.65 14.26 -13.40
C ARG A 103 -2.04 13.59 -14.62
N HIS A 104 -2.21 12.25 -14.70
CA HIS A 104 -1.92 11.49 -15.92
C HIS A 104 -3.08 11.60 -16.93
N GLU A 105 -2.77 11.59 -18.21
CA GLU A 105 -3.80 11.65 -19.28
C GLU A 105 -4.72 10.43 -19.26
N PHE A 106 -4.19 9.26 -18.90
CA PHE A 106 -4.90 7.98 -18.80
C PHE A 106 -4.31 7.13 -17.69
N ASN A 107 -5.05 6.10 -17.26
CA ASN A 107 -4.60 5.18 -16.21
C ASN A 107 -3.38 4.37 -16.68
N GLN A 108 -2.24 4.63 -16.05
CA GLN A 108 -0.96 3.95 -16.29
C GLN A 108 -0.63 2.92 -15.21
N GLY A 109 -1.42 2.86 -14.15
CA GLY A 109 -1.26 1.96 -13.02
C GLY A 109 -0.44 2.52 -11.87
N LYS A 110 -0.60 1.91 -10.68
CA LYS A 110 0.00 2.39 -9.42
C LYS A 110 1.53 2.58 -9.50
N ALA A 111 2.23 1.72 -10.23
CA ALA A 111 3.68 1.83 -10.39
C ALA A 111 4.09 3.13 -11.11
N ALA A 112 3.35 3.55 -12.14
CA ALA A 112 3.58 4.81 -12.84
C ALA A 112 3.34 6.00 -11.90
N ALA A 113 2.23 6.00 -11.15
CA ALA A 113 1.93 7.06 -10.20
C ALA A 113 2.99 7.16 -9.08
N VAL A 114 3.50 6.04 -8.59
CA VAL A 114 4.60 6.03 -7.62
C VAL A 114 5.92 6.56 -8.23
N ASN A 115 6.22 6.22 -9.48
CA ASN A 115 7.39 6.78 -10.17
C ASN A 115 7.28 8.30 -10.33
N THR A 116 6.11 8.82 -10.69
CA THR A 116 5.83 10.26 -10.77
C THR A 116 6.07 10.94 -9.40
N ALA A 117 5.64 10.29 -8.29
CA ALA A 117 5.92 10.78 -6.94
C ALA A 117 7.41 10.82 -6.61
N LEU A 118 8.15 9.76 -6.97
CA LEU A 118 9.60 9.70 -6.77
C LEU A 118 10.34 10.74 -7.62
N GLU A 119 9.94 10.93 -8.86
CA GLU A 119 10.53 11.93 -9.76
C GLU A 119 10.32 13.34 -9.22
N TYR A 120 9.11 13.67 -8.80
CA TYR A 120 8.84 14.94 -8.13
C TYR A 120 9.72 15.13 -6.88
N ALA A 121 9.81 14.11 -6.02
CA ALA A 121 10.61 14.18 -4.80
C ALA A 121 12.12 14.35 -5.09
N ARG A 122 12.65 13.74 -6.17
CA ARG A 122 14.04 13.92 -6.60
C ARG A 122 14.33 15.35 -7.04
N ASN A 123 13.38 15.98 -7.75
CA ASN A 123 13.52 17.31 -8.32
C ASN A 123 13.15 18.42 -7.33
N SER A 124 12.80 18.08 -6.11
CA SER A 124 12.45 19.01 -5.03
C SER A 124 13.41 18.88 -3.84
N ASP A 125 13.26 19.76 -2.86
CA ASP A 125 13.96 19.74 -1.57
C ASP A 125 13.38 18.72 -0.57
N CYS A 126 12.68 17.69 -1.06
CA CYS A 126 12.11 16.60 -0.26
C CYS A 126 13.22 15.78 0.41
N ASN A 127 13.18 15.71 1.74
CA ASN A 127 14.08 14.86 2.53
C ASN A 127 13.46 13.50 2.83
N ILE A 128 12.16 13.48 3.11
CA ILE A 128 11.40 12.25 3.38
C ILE A 128 10.13 12.26 2.53
N LEU A 129 9.96 11.24 1.72
CA LEU A 129 8.75 10.99 0.95
C LEU A 129 7.90 9.95 1.65
N VAL A 130 6.64 10.26 1.92
CA VAL A 130 5.66 9.30 2.45
C VAL A 130 4.67 8.95 1.36
N LEU A 131 4.51 7.67 1.04
CA LEU A 131 3.43 7.16 0.21
C LEU A 131 2.24 6.78 1.08
N LEU A 132 1.05 7.21 0.67
CA LEU A 132 -0.21 6.94 1.36
C LEU A 132 -1.30 6.66 0.30
N ASP A 133 -2.07 5.59 0.47
CA ASP A 133 -3.16 5.27 -0.45
C ASP A 133 -4.36 6.23 -0.28
N GLY A 134 -5.00 6.63 -1.39
CA GLY A 134 -6.10 7.63 -1.41
C GLY A 134 -7.47 7.08 -1.01
N ASP A 135 -7.60 5.78 -0.69
CA ASP A 135 -8.86 5.08 -0.40
C ASP A 135 -9.36 5.25 1.06
N GLY A 136 -8.63 6.00 1.87
CA GLY A 136 -8.95 6.31 3.26
C GLY A 136 -8.79 5.13 4.22
N GLN A 137 -8.19 4.01 3.81
CA GLN A 137 -7.99 2.86 4.70
C GLN A 137 -6.91 3.10 5.75
N HIS A 138 -5.87 3.85 5.43
CA HIS A 138 -4.80 4.23 6.36
C HIS A 138 -5.10 5.54 7.06
N GLU A 139 -4.74 5.64 8.34
CA GLU A 139 -4.91 6.87 9.12
C GLU A 139 -3.64 7.74 9.01
N PRO A 140 -3.73 8.98 8.47
CA PRO A 140 -2.58 9.87 8.37
C PRO A 140 -1.92 10.21 9.71
N ALA A 141 -2.62 10.07 10.83
CA ALA A 141 -2.05 10.24 12.18
C ALA A 141 -0.91 9.25 12.50
N ASP A 142 -0.77 8.17 11.73
CA ASP A 142 0.34 7.22 11.86
C ASP A 142 1.63 7.71 11.14
N ILE A 143 1.57 8.80 10.34
CA ILE A 143 2.74 9.37 9.63
C ILE A 143 3.93 9.60 10.57
N PRO A 144 3.80 10.22 11.75
CA PRO A 144 4.92 10.42 12.67
C PRO A 144 5.65 9.12 13.03
N SER A 145 4.92 8.02 13.19
CA SER A 145 5.50 6.71 13.49
C SER A 145 6.36 6.17 12.35
N LEU A 146 6.00 6.48 11.08
CA LEU A 146 6.80 6.11 9.91
C LEU A 146 8.04 7.00 9.77
N LEU A 147 7.95 8.30 10.14
CA LEU A 147 9.06 9.24 10.01
C LEU A 147 10.18 8.94 11.00
N ARG A 148 9.83 8.52 12.21
CA ARG A 148 10.76 8.37 13.33
C ARG A 148 11.99 7.51 13.00
N PRO A 149 11.90 6.27 12.47
CA PRO A 149 13.08 5.46 12.19
C PRO A 149 14.00 6.06 11.10
N ILE A 150 13.44 6.90 10.20
CA ILE A 150 14.23 7.60 9.18
C ILE A 150 14.96 8.77 9.80
N THR A 151 14.29 9.58 10.62
CA THR A 151 14.89 10.76 11.26
C THR A 151 15.95 10.37 12.30
N GLU A 152 15.79 9.21 12.95
CA GLU A 152 16.78 8.63 13.87
C GLU A 152 17.93 7.93 13.12
N GLY A 153 17.88 7.84 11.78
CA GLY A 153 18.91 7.21 10.95
C GLY A 153 18.94 5.69 11.06
N GLU A 154 17.89 5.05 11.55
CA GLU A 154 17.79 3.60 11.71
C GLU A 154 17.35 2.87 10.43
N ALA A 155 16.59 3.54 9.57
CA ALA A 155 16.04 2.97 8.35
C ALA A 155 16.12 3.94 7.17
N ASP A 156 16.20 3.36 5.97
CA ASP A 156 16.10 4.06 4.70
C ASP A 156 14.67 3.94 4.14
N ILE A 157 13.96 2.84 4.47
CA ILE A 157 12.57 2.57 4.13
C ILE A 157 11.82 2.12 5.39
N VAL A 158 10.65 2.72 5.65
CA VAL A 158 9.76 2.28 6.72
C VAL A 158 8.42 1.86 6.12
N VAL A 159 7.93 0.69 6.53
CA VAL A 159 6.66 0.10 6.09
C VAL A 159 5.68 0.11 7.24
N GLY A 160 4.51 0.70 7.05
CA GLY A 160 3.41 0.62 8.00
C GLY A 160 2.74 -0.76 7.92
N SER A 161 2.96 -1.60 8.92
CA SER A 161 2.43 -2.96 8.96
C SER A 161 1.10 -3.04 9.69
N ARG A 162 0.12 -3.68 9.06
CA ARG A 162 -1.21 -3.99 9.62
C ARG A 162 -1.21 -5.19 10.57
N PHE A 163 -0.08 -5.90 10.67
CA PHE A 163 0.05 -7.14 11.43
C PHE A 163 0.92 -7.00 12.69
N LEU A 164 1.47 -5.82 12.96
CA LEU A 164 2.27 -5.52 14.15
C LEU A 164 1.40 -4.93 15.27
N GLY A 165 0.64 -5.78 15.98
CA GLY A 165 0.06 -5.44 17.28
C GLY A 165 -1.15 -4.51 17.33
N VAL A 166 -1.57 -3.90 16.22
CA VAL A 166 -2.80 -3.11 16.14
C VAL A 166 -3.96 -4.01 15.74
N LYS A 167 -5.12 -3.89 16.43
CA LYS A 167 -6.34 -4.65 16.06
C LYS A 167 -6.88 -4.12 14.73
N SER A 168 -6.41 -4.68 13.63
CA SER A 168 -6.95 -4.41 12.30
C SER A 168 -8.08 -5.37 12.01
N HIS A 169 -9.27 -4.87 11.66
CA HIS A 169 -10.41 -5.69 11.28
C HIS A 169 -10.27 -6.21 9.83
N ILE A 170 -9.22 -7.00 9.57
CA ILE A 170 -8.97 -7.57 8.24
C ILE A 170 -9.80 -8.86 8.08
N PRO A 171 -10.61 -9.01 7.00
CA PRO A 171 -11.28 -10.27 6.71
C PRO A 171 -10.28 -11.43 6.60
N ARG A 172 -10.57 -12.58 7.25
CA ARG A 172 -9.64 -13.73 7.38
C ARG A 172 -9.06 -14.20 6.05
N MET A 173 -9.87 -14.31 4.99
CA MET A 173 -9.40 -14.72 3.66
C MET A 173 -8.42 -13.71 3.04
N ARG A 174 -8.66 -12.40 3.25
CA ARG A 174 -7.75 -11.35 2.78
C ARG A 174 -6.43 -11.38 3.55
N ALA A 175 -6.49 -11.56 4.87
CA ALA A 175 -5.30 -11.71 5.71
C ALA A 175 -4.45 -12.92 5.30
N LEU A 176 -5.09 -14.07 5.01
CA LEU A 176 -4.40 -15.26 4.51
C LEU A 176 -3.69 -14.98 3.18
N GLY A 177 -4.40 -14.40 2.21
CA GLY A 177 -3.81 -14.03 0.91
C GLY A 177 -2.61 -13.08 1.06
N GLN A 178 -2.73 -12.06 1.90
CA GLN A 178 -1.63 -11.12 2.17
C GLN A 178 -0.43 -11.80 2.84
N ARG A 179 -0.65 -12.75 3.77
CA ARG A 179 0.44 -13.50 4.39
C ARG A 179 1.16 -14.42 3.40
N VAL A 180 0.43 -15.08 2.51
CA VAL A 180 1.02 -15.89 1.43
C VAL A 180 1.88 -15.02 0.51
N LEU A 181 1.38 -13.86 0.07
CA LEU A 181 2.12 -12.92 -0.75
C LEU A 181 3.34 -12.37 -0.01
N THR A 182 3.20 -12.04 1.27
CA THR A 182 4.32 -11.58 2.11
C THR A 182 5.38 -12.66 2.26
N PHE A 183 5.00 -13.91 2.54
CA PHE A 183 5.93 -15.02 2.60
C PHE A 183 6.70 -15.21 1.28
N ALA A 184 5.99 -15.24 0.15
CA ALA A 184 6.61 -15.37 -1.17
C ALA A 184 7.58 -14.22 -1.47
N THR A 185 7.20 -12.96 -1.15
CA THR A 185 8.06 -11.79 -1.34
C THR A 185 9.29 -11.83 -0.43
N ASN A 186 9.12 -12.22 0.85
CA ASN A 186 10.23 -12.33 1.80
C ASN A 186 11.27 -13.36 1.34
N VAL A 187 10.82 -14.54 0.89
CA VAL A 187 11.71 -15.57 0.34
C VAL A 187 12.45 -15.05 -0.90
N GLY A 188 11.73 -14.38 -1.80
CA GLY A 188 12.33 -13.88 -3.05
C GLY A 188 13.28 -12.69 -2.86
N ALA A 189 12.98 -11.79 -1.93
CA ALA A 189 13.78 -10.58 -1.67
C ALA A 189 14.79 -10.77 -0.53
N ASP A 190 14.77 -11.89 0.17
CA ASP A 190 15.60 -12.13 1.38
C ASP A 190 15.42 -11.01 2.42
N VAL A 191 14.18 -10.69 2.72
CA VAL A 191 13.76 -9.71 3.74
C VAL A 191 12.79 -10.35 4.72
N LYS A 192 12.64 -9.76 5.90
CA LYS A 192 11.72 -10.24 6.93
C LYS A 192 10.72 -9.14 7.25
N LEU A 193 9.64 -9.04 6.45
CA LEU A 193 8.52 -8.15 6.71
C LEU A 193 7.29 -8.96 7.12
N THR A 194 6.44 -8.35 7.95
CA THR A 194 5.14 -8.92 8.33
C THR A 194 4.05 -8.49 7.35
N ASP A 195 4.24 -7.36 6.63
CA ASP A 195 3.28 -6.82 5.66
C ASP A 195 3.95 -6.25 4.40
N SER A 196 4.28 -7.13 3.46
CA SER A 196 4.89 -6.75 2.19
C SER A 196 3.97 -5.94 1.27
N GLN A 197 2.66 -6.02 1.49
CA GLN A 197 1.64 -5.46 0.59
C GLN A 197 1.05 -4.13 1.07
N SER A 198 1.58 -3.57 2.17
CA SER A 198 1.17 -2.24 2.62
C SER A 198 1.67 -1.15 1.66
N GLY A 199 0.76 -0.25 1.24
CA GLY A 199 1.10 0.94 0.45
C GLY A 199 1.55 2.12 1.31
N PHE A 200 1.36 2.07 2.63
CA PHE A 200 1.75 3.12 3.55
C PHE A 200 3.23 2.99 3.91
N ARG A 201 4.07 3.82 3.32
CA ARG A 201 5.54 3.72 3.43
C ARG A 201 6.18 5.09 3.51
N ALA A 202 7.31 5.16 4.21
CA ALA A 202 8.17 6.35 4.21
C ALA A 202 9.55 6.00 3.63
N PHE A 203 10.12 6.94 2.87
CA PHE A 203 11.39 6.81 2.16
C PHE A 203 12.33 7.96 2.52
N SER A 204 13.54 7.65 2.87
CA SER A 204 14.62 8.63 3.01
C SER A 204 15.02 9.21 1.65
N ARG A 205 15.72 10.34 1.64
CA ARG A 205 16.30 10.94 0.42
C ARG A 205 17.13 9.93 -0.37
N LYS A 206 17.97 9.16 0.30
CA LYS A 206 18.77 8.08 -0.31
C LYS A 206 17.91 7.07 -1.06
N THR A 207 16.76 6.70 -0.50
CA THR A 207 15.81 5.79 -1.13
C THR A 207 15.16 6.40 -2.35
N VAL A 208 14.72 7.66 -2.25
CA VAL A 208 14.10 8.41 -3.36
C VAL A 208 15.05 8.47 -4.57
N GLU A 209 16.33 8.64 -4.34
CA GLU A 209 17.34 8.68 -5.39
C GLU A 209 17.66 7.31 -6.01
N ALA A 210 17.62 6.25 -5.19
CA ALA A 210 17.99 4.90 -5.61
C ALA A 210 16.88 4.11 -6.31
N LEU A 211 15.60 4.40 -6.04
CA LEU A 211 14.50 3.55 -6.50
C LEU A 211 13.80 4.09 -7.74
N SER A 212 13.55 3.19 -8.69
CA SER A 212 12.58 3.36 -9.78
C SER A 212 11.90 2.03 -10.06
N PHE A 213 10.66 2.04 -10.52
CA PHE A 213 9.85 0.82 -10.66
C PHE A 213 9.49 0.57 -12.11
N GLY A 214 9.51 -0.73 -12.50
CA GLY A 214 9.06 -1.17 -13.81
C GLY A 214 7.54 -1.14 -13.91
N GLN A 215 7.01 -0.83 -15.09
CA GLN A 215 5.55 -0.72 -15.31
C GLN A 215 4.83 -2.06 -15.50
N LYS A 216 5.49 -3.21 -15.54
CA LYS A 216 4.89 -4.47 -15.98
C LYS A 216 4.93 -5.57 -14.91
N GLY A 217 3.75 -5.96 -14.46
CA GLY A 217 3.46 -7.31 -13.98
C GLY A 217 3.64 -7.58 -12.48
N PHE A 218 4.02 -6.60 -11.67
CA PHE A 218 4.19 -6.75 -10.22
C PHE A 218 3.32 -5.79 -9.45
N SER A 219 2.99 -6.15 -8.20
CA SER A 219 2.64 -5.12 -7.24
C SER A 219 3.89 -4.29 -6.97
N VAL A 220 3.77 -2.98 -7.11
CA VAL A 220 4.86 -2.03 -6.84
C VAL A 220 5.41 -2.23 -5.43
N GLU A 221 4.56 -2.63 -4.48
CA GLU A 221 4.94 -2.92 -3.10
C GLU A 221 5.92 -4.08 -3.00
N SER A 222 5.72 -5.14 -3.78
CA SER A 222 6.64 -6.28 -3.83
C SER A 222 7.95 -5.91 -4.54
N GLU A 223 7.89 -5.19 -5.68
CA GLU A 223 9.07 -4.74 -6.41
C GLU A 223 9.96 -3.85 -5.54
N MET A 224 9.39 -2.96 -4.71
CA MET A 224 10.13 -2.12 -3.78
C MET A 224 11.08 -2.92 -2.88
N GLN A 225 10.66 -4.08 -2.38
CA GLN A 225 11.49 -4.90 -1.49
C GLN A 225 12.68 -5.52 -2.21
N PHE A 226 12.45 -5.98 -3.44
CA PHE A 226 13.54 -6.50 -4.27
C PHE A 226 14.57 -5.41 -4.59
N ARG A 227 14.11 -4.22 -5.00
CA ARG A 227 14.96 -3.07 -5.30
C ARG A 227 15.69 -2.56 -4.05
N ALA A 228 15.00 -2.52 -2.91
CA ALA A 228 15.59 -2.14 -1.64
C ALA A 228 16.79 -3.05 -1.28
N LYS A 229 16.63 -4.36 -1.44
CA LYS A 229 17.71 -5.33 -1.22
C LYS A 229 18.87 -5.13 -2.21
N GLU A 230 18.56 -4.93 -3.50
CA GLU A 230 19.60 -4.67 -4.53
C GLU A 230 20.41 -3.40 -4.23
N SER A 231 19.75 -2.37 -3.72
CA SER A 231 20.37 -1.08 -3.38
C SER A 231 20.92 -1.04 -1.95
N ASN A 232 20.91 -2.16 -1.24
CA ASN A 232 21.37 -2.28 0.15
C ASN A 232 20.74 -1.24 1.09
N LEU A 233 19.41 -1.04 0.96
CA LEU A 233 18.62 -0.13 1.79
C LEU A 233 18.11 -0.84 3.04
N ARG A 234 18.18 -0.16 4.17
CA ARG A 234 17.69 -0.70 5.46
C ARG A 234 16.19 -0.51 5.57
N MET A 235 15.48 -1.61 5.82
CA MET A 235 14.01 -1.61 5.97
C MET A 235 13.62 -1.86 7.42
N ARG A 236 12.59 -1.14 7.89
CA ARG A 236 11.94 -1.34 9.19
C ARG A 236 10.43 -1.37 9.02
N GLU A 237 9.73 -1.97 9.95
CA GLU A 237 8.28 -1.93 10.05
C GLU A 237 7.84 -1.21 11.31
N VAL A 238 6.73 -0.49 11.21
CA VAL A 238 6.03 0.12 12.34
C VAL A 238 4.56 -0.27 12.31
N PRO A 239 3.90 -0.42 13.46
CA PRO A 239 2.48 -0.74 13.51
C PRO A 239 1.65 0.44 13.00
N VAL A 240 0.65 0.16 12.16
CA VAL A 240 -0.33 1.15 11.66
C VAL A 240 -1.74 0.62 11.75
N GLY A 241 -2.70 1.52 12.03
CA GLY A 241 -4.11 1.21 12.01
C GLY A 241 -4.66 1.15 10.58
N VAL A 242 -5.67 0.28 10.34
CA VAL A 242 -6.41 0.24 9.07
C VAL A 242 -7.90 0.13 9.33
N ALA A 243 -8.65 1.06 8.74
CA ALA A 243 -10.10 1.03 8.69
C ALA A 243 -10.58 0.55 7.32
N TYR A 244 -11.41 -0.47 7.28
CA TYR A 244 -12.00 -0.97 6.02
C TYR A 244 -13.39 -0.36 5.82
N TYR A 245 -13.51 0.58 4.87
CA TYR A 245 -14.78 1.19 4.48
C TYR A 245 -15.38 0.48 3.26
N GLY A 246 -16.25 -0.53 3.50
CA GLY A 246 -17.04 -1.15 2.44
C GLY A 246 -16.35 -2.21 1.58
N ARG A 247 -17.03 -2.65 0.50
CA ARG A 247 -16.50 -3.64 -0.47
C ARG A 247 -15.42 -3.00 -1.33
N GLY A 248 -14.21 -3.59 -1.33
CA GLY A 248 -13.14 -3.15 -2.21
C GLY A 248 -13.56 -3.13 -3.68
N LYS A 249 -13.14 -2.12 -4.44
CA LYS A 249 -13.45 -1.91 -5.87
C LYS A 249 -12.98 -3.02 -6.79
N ARG A 250 -12.06 -3.89 -6.35
CA ARG A 250 -11.49 -5.00 -7.14
C ARG A 250 -11.76 -6.35 -6.48
N SER A 251 -11.98 -7.37 -7.31
CA SER A 251 -12.07 -8.76 -6.84
C SER A 251 -10.75 -9.14 -6.13
N PRO A 252 -10.79 -9.57 -4.87
CA PRO A 252 -9.59 -9.97 -4.13
C PRO A 252 -8.82 -11.11 -4.81
N VAL A 253 -9.55 -12.01 -5.48
CA VAL A 253 -8.99 -13.20 -6.13
C VAL A 253 -8.23 -12.82 -7.40
N GLY A 254 -8.81 -12.01 -8.30
CA GLY A 254 -8.16 -11.63 -9.56
C GLY A 254 -6.90 -10.78 -9.33
N HIS A 255 -6.91 -9.88 -8.33
CA HIS A 255 -5.72 -9.12 -7.97
C HIS A 255 -4.66 -10.00 -7.32
N GLY A 256 -5.05 -10.89 -6.41
CA GLY A 256 -4.15 -11.82 -5.74
C GLY A 256 -3.42 -12.77 -6.69
N THR A 257 -4.11 -13.32 -7.69
CA THR A 257 -3.49 -14.20 -8.70
C THR A 257 -2.48 -13.46 -9.57
N MET A 258 -2.78 -12.22 -9.97
CA MET A 258 -1.86 -11.41 -10.78
C MET A 258 -0.59 -11.07 -9.98
N VAL A 259 -0.72 -10.67 -8.72
CA VAL A 259 0.41 -10.37 -7.84
C VAL A 259 1.23 -11.62 -7.56
N LEU A 260 0.57 -12.75 -7.24
CA LEU A 260 1.26 -14.03 -7.02
C LEU A 260 2.02 -14.48 -8.27
N GLY A 261 1.42 -14.42 -9.46
CA GLY A 261 2.09 -14.71 -10.72
C GLY A 261 3.33 -13.84 -10.95
N GLY A 262 3.24 -12.55 -10.63
CA GLY A 262 4.37 -11.64 -10.65
C GLY A 262 5.49 -12.04 -9.69
N ILE A 263 5.17 -12.33 -8.43
CA ILE A 263 6.14 -12.75 -7.42
C ILE A 263 6.80 -14.07 -7.81
N LEU A 264 6.03 -15.06 -8.28
CA LEU A 264 6.55 -16.33 -8.76
C LEU A 264 7.54 -16.13 -9.92
N ARG A 265 7.25 -15.21 -10.84
CA ARG A 265 8.15 -14.85 -11.94
C ARG A 265 9.47 -14.24 -11.43
N LEU A 266 9.41 -13.37 -10.40
CA LEU A 266 10.62 -12.82 -9.77
C LEU A 266 11.45 -13.90 -9.08
N ILE A 267 10.80 -14.76 -8.28
CA ILE A 267 11.49 -15.83 -7.55
C ILE A 267 12.12 -16.81 -8.54
N SER A 268 11.38 -17.24 -9.55
CA SER A 268 11.90 -18.16 -10.58
C SER A 268 13.10 -17.59 -11.34
N GLY A 269 13.12 -16.28 -11.58
CA GLY A 269 14.26 -15.60 -12.20
C GLY A 269 15.45 -15.39 -11.26
N ARG A 270 15.21 -15.22 -9.93
CA ARG A 270 16.29 -14.93 -8.98
C ARG A 270 16.94 -16.15 -8.36
N ILE A 271 16.18 -17.16 -7.99
CA ILE A 271 16.62 -18.40 -7.33
C ILE A 271 16.00 -19.63 -8.01
N PRO A 272 16.26 -19.81 -9.33
CA PRO A 272 15.61 -20.85 -10.12
C PRO A 272 15.88 -22.25 -9.56
N LEU A 273 17.06 -22.50 -9.03
CA LEU A 273 17.43 -23.80 -8.45
C LEU A 273 16.59 -24.13 -7.23
N VAL A 274 16.29 -23.20 -6.35
CA VAL A 274 15.41 -23.43 -5.20
C VAL A 274 13.95 -23.55 -5.64
N PHE A 275 13.52 -22.68 -6.54
CA PHE A 275 12.14 -22.63 -6.99
C PHE A 275 11.68 -23.89 -7.75
N PHE A 276 12.53 -24.42 -8.64
CA PHE A 276 12.25 -25.64 -9.39
C PHE A 276 12.89 -26.88 -8.78
N GLY A 277 14.06 -26.73 -8.15
CA GLY A 277 14.83 -27.85 -7.62
C GLY A 277 14.20 -28.49 -6.40
N VAL A 278 13.75 -27.70 -5.41
CA VAL A 278 13.15 -28.27 -4.18
C VAL A 278 11.85 -29.00 -4.47
N PRO A 279 10.84 -28.44 -5.18
CA PRO A 279 9.63 -29.19 -5.55
C PRO A 279 9.94 -30.36 -6.48
N GLY A 280 10.86 -30.20 -7.43
CA GLY A 280 11.28 -31.26 -8.33
C GLY A 280 11.92 -32.44 -7.60
N GLY A 281 12.83 -32.17 -6.65
CA GLY A 281 13.43 -33.18 -5.80
C GLY A 281 12.41 -33.93 -4.94
N ALA A 282 11.45 -33.18 -4.36
CA ALA A 282 10.37 -33.77 -3.57
C ALA A 282 9.48 -34.69 -4.41
N LEU A 283 9.05 -34.25 -5.60
CA LEU A 283 8.27 -35.07 -6.53
C LEU A 283 9.03 -36.31 -6.96
N LEU A 284 10.31 -36.20 -7.29
CA LEU A 284 11.17 -37.32 -7.64
C LEU A 284 11.27 -38.32 -6.50
N ALA A 285 11.51 -37.87 -5.28
CA ALA A 285 11.57 -38.73 -4.10
C ALA A 285 10.23 -39.46 -3.84
N ILE A 286 9.09 -38.76 -3.99
CA ILE A 286 7.76 -39.38 -3.87
C ILE A 286 7.57 -40.42 -4.97
N GLY A 287 7.96 -40.14 -6.21
CA GLY A 287 7.86 -41.06 -7.36
C GLY A 287 8.69 -42.35 -7.11
N VAL A 288 9.95 -42.21 -6.68
CA VAL A 288 10.84 -43.32 -6.35
C VAL A 288 10.26 -44.15 -5.18
N LEU A 289 9.81 -43.51 -4.11
CA LEU A 289 9.22 -44.22 -2.96
C LEU A 289 7.94 -44.95 -3.37
N GLN A 290 7.10 -44.36 -4.18
CA GLN A 290 5.88 -44.99 -4.70
C GLN A 290 6.21 -46.17 -5.62
N GLY A 291 7.21 -46.02 -6.52
CA GLY A 291 7.69 -47.11 -7.38
C GLY A 291 8.23 -48.30 -6.53
N TRP A 292 9.01 -47.98 -5.51
CA TRP A 292 9.49 -49.00 -4.55
C TRP A 292 8.34 -49.76 -3.92
N ARG A 293 7.28 -49.06 -3.44
CA ARG A 293 6.09 -49.71 -2.87
C ARG A 293 5.37 -50.64 -3.84
N VAL A 294 5.28 -50.22 -5.12
CA VAL A 294 4.66 -51.06 -6.17
C VAL A 294 5.45 -52.34 -6.38
N VAL A 295 6.78 -52.28 -6.43
CA VAL A 295 7.65 -53.46 -6.56
C VAL A 295 7.54 -54.38 -5.37
N GLN A 296 7.53 -53.85 -4.14
CA GLN A 296 7.35 -54.63 -2.92
C GLN A 296 5.97 -55.34 -2.89
N GLY A 297 4.90 -54.65 -3.29
CA GLY A 297 3.55 -55.18 -3.40
C GLY A 297 3.50 -56.36 -4.40
N TYR A 298 4.06 -56.17 -5.58
CA TYR A 298 4.16 -57.21 -6.62
C TYR A 298 4.92 -58.46 -6.12
N ASN A 299 6.06 -58.27 -5.44
CA ASN A 299 6.86 -59.35 -4.90
C ASN A 299 6.11 -60.14 -3.79
N ALA A 300 5.20 -59.48 -3.06
CA ALA A 300 4.44 -60.09 -1.96
C ALA A 300 3.17 -60.83 -2.43
N THR A 301 2.45 -60.27 -3.43
CA THR A 301 1.13 -60.77 -3.84
C THR A 301 1.08 -61.33 -5.24
N GLY A 302 2.06 -61.06 -6.10
CA GLY A 302 2.05 -61.37 -7.55
C GLY A 302 1.12 -60.44 -8.35
N ASP A 303 0.40 -59.51 -7.73
CA ASP A 303 -0.52 -58.61 -8.37
C ASP A 303 0.16 -57.32 -8.80
N PHE A 304 0.02 -56.91 -10.06
CA PHE A 304 0.56 -55.63 -10.55
C PHE A 304 -0.49 -54.53 -10.53
N TYR A 305 -0.30 -53.56 -9.69
CA TYR A 305 -1.18 -52.39 -9.55
C TYR A 305 -0.77 -51.29 -10.55
N MET A 306 -1.38 -51.26 -11.75
CA MET A 306 -1.05 -50.31 -12.83
C MET A 306 -1.22 -48.83 -12.43
N GLY A 307 -2.29 -48.47 -11.70
CA GLY A 307 -2.56 -47.09 -11.32
C GLY A 307 -1.44 -46.46 -10.48
N PRO A 308 -1.04 -47.08 -9.36
CA PRO A 308 0.11 -46.65 -8.55
C PRO A 308 1.44 -46.62 -9.31
N ALA A 309 1.67 -47.59 -10.23
CA ALA A 309 2.86 -47.63 -11.08
C ALA A 309 2.93 -46.43 -12.03
N LEU A 310 1.84 -46.10 -12.71
CA LEU A 310 1.75 -44.91 -13.57
C LEU A 310 1.94 -43.60 -12.82
N LEU A 311 1.40 -43.48 -11.61
CA LEU A 311 1.62 -42.31 -10.75
C LEU A 311 3.09 -42.20 -10.34
N ALA A 312 3.77 -43.29 -10.03
CA ALA A 312 5.20 -43.26 -9.71
C ALA A 312 6.02 -42.74 -10.89
N VAL A 313 5.76 -43.25 -12.10
CA VAL A 313 6.42 -42.79 -13.33
C VAL A 313 6.14 -41.30 -13.59
N LEU A 314 4.87 -40.87 -13.46
CA LEU A 314 4.48 -39.48 -13.64
C LEU A 314 5.25 -38.53 -12.70
N PHE A 315 5.33 -38.88 -11.40
CA PHE A 315 6.06 -38.07 -10.42
C PHE A 315 7.58 -38.05 -10.69
N CYS A 316 8.16 -39.17 -11.14
CA CYS A 316 9.57 -39.22 -11.52
C CYS A 316 9.83 -38.31 -12.74
N ILE A 317 8.98 -38.34 -13.78
CA ILE A 317 9.14 -37.51 -14.96
C ILE A 317 8.98 -36.04 -14.60
N LEU A 318 7.89 -35.65 -13.91
CA LEU A 318 7.66 -34.25 -13.51
C LEU A 318 8.76 -33.71 -12.56
N GLY A 319 9.21 -34.55 -11.63
CA GLY A 319 10.30 -34.21 -10.72
C GLY A 319 11.60 -33.97 -11.45
N SER A 320 11.98 -34.87 -12.38
CA SER A 320 13.19 -34.70 -13.19
C SER A 320 13.13 -33.49 -14.10
N LEU A 321 12.02 -33.26 -14.80
CA LEU A 321 11.84 -32.07 -15.64
C LEU A 321 11.97 -30.78 -14.85
N SER A 322 11.37 -30.72 -13.66
CA SER A 322 11.47 -29.56 -12.78
C SER A 322 12.90 -29.32 -12.31
N LEU A 323 13.63 -30.38 -11.90
CA LEU A 323 15.05 -30.27 -11.51
C LEU A 323 15.91 -29.76 -12.66
N PHE A 324 15.78 -30.35 -13.86
CA PHE A 324 16.53 -29.88 -15.04
C PHE A 324 16.23 -28.43 -15.41
N THR A 325 14.95 -28.02 -15.33
CA THR A 325 14.57 -26.62 -15.55
C THR A 325 15.29 -25.70 -14.57
N GLY A 326 15.32 -26.07 -13.29
CA GLY A 326 16.02 -25.31 -12.25
C GLY A 326 17.53 -25.18 -12.52
N LEU A 327 18.19 -26.28 -12.92
CA LEU A 327 19.60 -26.31 -13.25
C LEU A 327 19.93 -25.48 -14.49
N ILE A 328 19.16 -25.61 -15.57
CA ILE A 328 19.34 -24.86 -16.80
C ILE A 328 19.20 -23.35 -16.57
N LEU A 329 18.13 -22.92 -15.88
CA LEU A 329 17.92 -21.51 -15.56
C LEU A 329 19.01 -20.97 -14.62
N HIS A 330 19.51 -21.79 -13.70
CA HIS A 330 20.62 -21.40 -12.84
C HIS A 330 21.93 -21.22 -13.63
N ALA A 331 22.24 -22.14 -14.53
CA ALA A 331 23.41 -22.07 -15.40
C ALA A 331 23.36 -20.84 -16.33
N ILE A 332 22.23 -20.60 -17.00
CA ILE A 332 22.03 -19.40 -17.84
C ILE A 332 22.29 -18.12 -17.04
N LYS A 333 21.76 -18.04 -15.82
CA LYS A 333 21.96 -16.87 -14.95
C LYS A 333 23.42 -16.68 -14.52
N SER A 334 24.17 -17.75 -14.35
CA SER A 334 25.59 -17.67 -13.97
C SER A 334 26.50 -17.15 -15.11
N VAL A 335 26.07 -17.33 -16.35
CA VAL A 335 26.79 -16.87 -17.55
C VAL A 335 26.46 -15.40 -17.91
N ILE A 336 25.27 -14.92 -17.57
CA ILE A 336 24.82 -13.55 -17.90
C ILE A 336 25.28 -12.53 -16.83
N LYS A 337 25.79 -12.95 -15.68
CA LYS A 337 26.42 -12.09 -14.68
C LYS A 337 27.87 -11.78 -15.06
#